data_1ab53464b4306a3ecb491610809d5acd
#
_entry.id   1ab53464b4306a3ecb491610809d5acd
#
_cell.length_a   1.000
_cell.length_b   1.000
_cell.length_c   1.000
_cell.angle_alpha   90.00
_cell.angle_beta   90.00
_cell.angle_gamma   90.00
#
_symmetry.space_group_name_H-M   'P 1'
#
loop_
_entity.id
_entity.type
_entity.pdbx_description
1 polymer ?
#
loop_
_entity_poly.entity_id
_entity_poly.type
_entity_poly.pdbx_seq_one_letter_code
_entity_poly.pdbx_strand_id
1 'polypeptide(L)'
;MLYDICNYIVEREALGIKTGSTSGNPVPEPERESPSKENKIVAEAKKYIQENLERDVMLSDTAKHCHVSTSYLSRLFVQETGESFSVYVCRVKIDRAKEWLEEDEWSVSDIGYRLGFHETGYFIKIFKKNAGMTPGMYRKYRKHASKKE
;
A
#
# COMPACT_ATOMS: atom_id res chain seq x y z
N MET A 1 -11.80 4.67 -8.55
CA MET A 1 -11.86 3.35 -7.91
C MET A 1 -10.46 2.80 -7.73
N LEU A 2 -10.23 2.08 -6.66
CA LEU A 2 -8.90 1.54 -6.32
C LEU A 2 -8.35 0.62 -7.42
N TYR A 3 -9.22 -0.10 -8.09
CA TYR A 3 -8.91 -0.98 -9.21
C TYR A 3 -8.15 -0.28 -10.34
N ASP A 4 -8.68 0.84 -10.83
CA ASP A 4 -8.07 1.58 -11.94
C ASP A 4 -6.73 2.20 -11.54
N ILE A 5 -6.63 2.69 -10.31
CA ILE A 5 -5.44 3.35 -9.80
C ILE A 5 -4.29 2.35 -9.60
N CYS A 6 -4.56 1.19 -9.03
CA CYS A 6 -3.54 0.14 -8.87
C CYS A 6 -3.07 -0.39 -10.23
N ASN A 7 -3.98 -0.53 -11.19
CA ASN A 7 -3.62 -0.96 -12.54
C ASN A 7 -2.76 0.09 -13.26
N TYR A 8 -3.12 1.36 -13.16
CA TYR A 8 -2.35 2.46 -13.72
C TYR A 8 -0.92 2.54 -13.17
N ILE A 9 -0.77 2.36 -11.87
CA ILE A 9 0.55 2.36 -11.22
C ILE A 9 1.38 1.17 -11.68
N VAL A 10 0.77 -0.01 -11.76
CA VAL A 10 1.41 -1.23 -12.23
C VAL A 10 1.93 -1.06 -13.66
N GLU A 11 1.14 -0.47 -14.55
CA GLU A 11 1.56 -0.23 -15.94
C GLU A 11 2.68 0.79 -16.05
N ARG A 12 2.64 1.86 -15.27
CA ARG A 12 3.72 2.87 -15.26
C ARG A 12 5.05 2.32 -14.79
N GLU A 13 5.06 1.52 -13.74
CA GLU A 13 6.29 0.89 -13.26
C GLU A 13 6.84 -0.14 -14.26
N ALA A 14 5.96 -0.89 -14.91
CA ALA A 14 6.35 -1.84 -15.95
C ALA A 14 7.02 -1.15 -17.16
N LEU A 15 6.65 0.08 -17.46
CA LEU A 15 7.25 0.89 -18.52
C LEU A 15 8.58 1.57 -18.11
N GLY A 16 9.03 1.35 -16.88
CA GLY A 16 10.29 1.94 -16.40
C GLY A 16 10.27 3.45 -16.22
N ILE A 17 9.11 4.05 -16.19
CA ILE A 17 8.96 5.48 -15.96
C ILE A 17 9.11 5.75 -14.47
N LYS A 18 10.30 6.16 -14.08
CA LYS A 18 10.53 6.66 -12.74
C LYS A 18 9.94 8.06 -12.63
N THR A 19 8.84 8.15 -11.91
CA THR A 19 8.38 9.45 -11.48
C THR A 19 9.21 9.88 -10.29
N GLY A 20 10.17 10.70 -10.53
CA GLY A 20 10.87 11.24 -9.47
C GLY A 20 12.15 11.75 -9.72
N SER A 21 12.40 12.63 -9.82
CA SER A 21 13.32 13.25 -9.74
C SER A 21 14.03 13.98 -9.80
N THR A 22 14.11 14.53 -9.40
CA THR A 22 14.78 15.60 -9.66
C THR A 22 15.86 15.88 -8.88
N SER A 23 16.82 16.01 -9.48
CA SER A 23 17.92 16.91 -9.29
C SER A 23 18.09 17.35 -7.89
N GLY A 24 18.96 16.70 -7.26
CA GLY A 24 19.39 16.95 -6.03
C GLY A 24 19.98 18.29 -5.73
N ASN A 25 19.29 19.03 -4.99
CA ASN A 25 19.91 19.77 -3.93
C ASN A 25 19.94 18.85 -2.71
N PRO A 26 21.06 18.68 -2.02
CA PRO A 26 21.05 17.98 -0.75
C PRO A 26 20.11 18.73 0.17
N VAL A 27 18.97 18.10 0.44
CA VAL A 27 18.09 18.56 1.50
C VAL A 27 18.89 18.40 2.78
N PRO A 28 19.09 19.46 3.56
CA PRO A 28 19.71 19.31 4.88
C PRO A 28 18.88 18.28 5.65
N GLU A 29 19.55 17.31 6.25
CA GLU A 29 18.88 16.34 7.11
C GLU A 29 18.04 17.11 8.13
N PRO A 30 16.75 16.82 8.25
CA PRO A 30 15.94 17.49 9.24
C PRO A 30 16.49 17.14 10.62
N GLU A 31 16.98 18.14 11.31
CA GLU A 31 17.19 18.02 12.73
C GLU A 31 15.91 17.45 13.34
N ARG A 32 16.05 16.61 14.36
CA ARG A 32 14.94 15.92 15.03
C ARG A 32 13.98 16.93 15.64
N GLU A 33 13.21 17.59 14.77
CA GLU A 33 12.11 18.41 15.21
C GLU A 33 10.97 17.52 15.69
N SER A 34 10.34 17.94 16.75
CA SER A 34 9.06 17.39 17.19
C SER A 34 8.14 17.25 15.98
N PRO A 35 7.37 16.14 15.88
CA PRO A 35 6.58 15.89 14.69
C PRO A 35 5.73 17.09 14.33
N SER A 36 6.00 17.64 13.15
CA SER A 36 5.24 18.78 12.64
C SER A 36 3.75 18.42 12.60
N LYS A 37 2.89 19.42 12.63
CA LYS A 37 1.44 19.20 12.50
C LYS A 37 1.10 18.37 11.26
N GLU A 38 1.88 18.52 10.19
CA GLU A 38 1.77 17.81 8.93
C GLU A 38 2.08 16.32 9.08
N ASN A 39 3.12 15.98 9.85
CA ASN A 39 3.47 14.62 10.18
C ASN A 39 2.36 13.90 10.97
N LYS A 40 1.67 14.59 11.87
CA LYS A 40 0.53 14.06 12.61
C LYS A 40 -0.66 13.71 11.70
N ILE A 41 -0.93 14.53 10.69
CA ILE A 41 -2.00 14.27 9.70
C ILE A 41 -1.69 12.99 8.92
N VAL A 42 -0.47 12.83 8.45
CA VAL A 42 -0.05 11.62 7.71
C VAL A 42 -0.08 10.39 8.62
N ALA A 43 0.34 10.51 9.87
CA ALA A 43 0.26 9.42 10.84
C ALA A 43 -1.19 8.98 11.09
N GLU A 44 -2.12 9.92 11.22
CA GLU A 44 -3.55 9.65 11.36
C GLU A 44 -4.13 9.00 10.10
N ALA A 45 -3.73 9.47 8.92
CA ALA A 45 -4.13 8.86 7.65
C ALA A 45 -3.65 7.41 7.53
N LYS A 46 -2.41 7.12 7.90
CA LYS A 46 -1.86 5.75 7.92
C LYS A 46 -2.63 4.84 8.87
N LYS A 47 -2.96 5.33 10.05
CA LYS A 47 -3.76 4.60 11.03
C LYS A 47 -5.15 4.28 10.48
N TYR A 48 -5.83 5.27 9.92
CA TYR A 48 -7.13 5.08 9.26
C TYR A 48 -7.08 4.02 8.16
N ILE A 49 -6.05 4.05 7.32
CA ILE A 49 -5.84 3.04 6.27
C ILE A 49 -5.74 1.64 6.88
N GLN A 50 -4.94 1.45 7.90
CA GLN A 50 -4.73 0.15 8.54
C GLN A 50 -6.01 -0.40 9.20
N GLU A 51 -6.79 0.45 9.82
CA GLU A 51 -8.06 0.07 10.45
C GLU A 51 -9.16 -0.28 9.45
N ASN A 52 -9.03 0.15 8.20
CA ASN A 52 -10.05 -0.01 7.16
C ASN A 52 -9.59 -0.87 5.96
N LEU A 53 -8.52 -1.66 6.08
CA LEU A 53 -7.95 -2.44 4.97
C LEU A 53 -8.93 -3.41 4.30
N GLU A 54 -9.92 -3.90 5.05
CA GLU A 54 -10.96 -4.80 4.53
C GLU A 54 -12.05 -4.08 3.75
N ARG A 55 -11.93 -2.77 3.59
CA ARG A 55 -12.86 -1.93 2.84
C ARG A 55 -12.15 -1.22 1.70
N ASP A 56 -12.92 -0.59 0.84
CA ASP A 56 -12.37 0.34 -0.14
C ASP A 56 -11.90 1.61 0.58
N VAL A 57 -10.60 1.73 0.75
CA VAL A 57 -10.00 2.91 1.37
C VAL A 57 -9.79 3.98 0.31
N MET A 58 -10.62 5.01 0.36
CA MET A 58 -10.55 6.13 -0.59
C MET A 58 -9.82 7.32 0.01
N LEU A 59 -9.09 8.03 -0.83
CA LEU A 59 -8.41 9.27 -0.43
C LEU A 59 -9.39 10.31 0.13
N SER A 60 -10.59 10.41 -0.46
CA SER A 60 -11.63 11.34 -0.01
C SER A 60 -12.10 11.07 1.42
N ASP A 61 -12.29 9.80 1.77
CA ASP A 61 -12.77 9.41 3.09
C ASP A 61 -11.67 9.59 4.15
N THR A 62 -10.45 9.25 3.78
CA THR A 62 -9.27 9.48 4.63
C THR A 62 -9.06 10.97 4.88
N ALA A 63 -9.20 11.82 3.87
CA ALA A 63 -9.09 13.27 4.00
C ALA A 63 -10.17 13.85 4.93
N LYS A 64 -11.42 13.37 4.80
CA LYS A 64 -12.50 13.73 5.72
C LYS A 64 -12.18 13.34 7.17
N HIS A 65 -11.68 12.13 7.36
CA HIS A 65 -11.28 11.65 8.69
C HIS A 65 -10.17 12.53 9.29
N CYS A 66 -9.22 12.95 8.49
CA CYS A 66 -8.12 13.83 8.93
C CYS A 66 -8.51 15.33 8.96
N HIS A 67 -9.75 15.68 8.63
CA HIS A 67 -10.25 17.07 8.58
C HIS A 67 -9.45 17.99 7.64
N VAL A 68 -9.02 17.47 6.51
CA VAL A 68 -8.28 18.19 5.48
C VAL A 68 -8.90 17.98 4.09
N SER A 69 -8.51 18.82 3.13
CA SER A 69 -8.93 18.62 1.75
C SER A 69 -8.21 17.42 1.12
N THR A 70 -8.86 16.79 0.14
CA THR A 70 -8.31 15.69 -0.64
C THR A 70 -7.00 16.07 -1.32
N SER A 71 -6.96 17.25 -1.94
CA SER A 71 -5.76 17.76 -2.61
C SER A 71 -4.60 18.00 -1.66
N TYR A 72 -4.89 18.53 -0.48
CA TYR A 72 -3.87 18.75 0.55
C TYR A 72 -3.30 17.43 1.06
N LEU A 73 -4.16 16.48 1.42
CA LEU A 73 -3.71 15.16 1.89
C LEU A 73 -2.90 14.43 0.82
N SER A 74 -3.34 14.47 -0.44
CA SER A 74 -2.62 13.83 -1.55
C SER A 74 -1.18 14.34 -1.68
N ARG A 75 -1.00 15.64 -1.63
CA ARG A 75 0.30 16.30 -1.72
C ARG A 75 1.17 15.98 -0.51
N LEU A 76 0.61 16.17 0.67
CA LEU A 76 1.29 15.94 1.95
C LEU A 76 1.73 14.48 2.08
N PHE A 77 0.89 13.55 1.65
CA PHE A 77 1.19 12.12 1.71
C PHE A 77 2.43 11.75 0.89
N VAL A 78 2.52 12.25 -0.34
CA VAL A 78 3.71 12.05 -1.19
C VAL A 78 4.94 12.72 -0.58
N GLN A 79 4.80 13.92 -0.05
CA GLN A 79 5.89 14.66 0.57
C GLN A 79 6.48 13.92 1.77
N GLU A 80 5.63 13.36 2.63
CA GLU A 80 6.05 12.70 3.87
C GLU A 80 6.45 11.23 3.69
N THR A 81 5.86 10.52 2.72
CA THR A 81 6.08 9.08 2.53
C THR A 81 6.93 8.74 1.31
N GLY A 82 7.05 9.65 0.36
CA GLY A 82 7.72 9.40 -0.92
C GLY A 82 6.88 8.63 -1.94
N GLU A 83 5.68 8.20 -1.58
CA GLU A 83 4.79 7.44 -2.47
C GLU A 83 3.37 8.02 -2.46
N SER A 84 2.61 7.78 -3.53
CA SER A 84 1.21 8.23 -3.56
C SER A 84 0.34 7.45 -2.58
N PHE A 85 -0.77 8.06 -2.16
CA PHE A 85 -1.74 7.42 -1.28
C PHE A 85 -2.17 6.04 -1.79
N SER A 86 -2.48 5.92 -3.08
CA SER A 86 -2.94 4.66 -3.68
C SER A 86 -1.87 3.58 -3.70
N VAL A 87 -0.62 3.94 -3.96
CA VAL A 87 0.52 3.00 -3.89
C VAL A 87 0.69 2.50 -2.46
N TYR A 88 0.64 3.39 -1.50
CA TYR A 88 0.73 3.04 -0.08
C TYR A 88 -0.38 2.07 0.34
N VAL A 89 -1.64 2.38 0.03
CA VAL A 89 -2.79 1.52 0.36
C VAL A 89 -2.62 0.13 -0.26
N CYS A 90 -2.24 0.08 -1.53
CA CYS A 90 -2.01 -1.18 -2.24
C CYS A 90 -0.91 -2.01 -1.55
N ARG A 91 0.21 -1.40 -1.22
CA ARG A 91 1.33 -2.06 -0.53
C ARG A 91 0.92 -2.63 0.83
N VAL A 92 0.22 -1.84 1.64
CA VAL A 92 -0.25 -2.27 2.96
C VAL A 92 -1.24 -3.42 2.87
N LYS A 93 -2.13 -3.40 1.86
CA LYS A 93 -3.04 -4.53 1.58
C LYS A 93 -2.27 -5.81 1.22
N ILE A 94 -1.24 -5.70 0.41
CA ILE A 94 -0.40 -6.86 0.06
C ILE A 94 0.38 -7.38 1.27
N ASP A 95 0.88 -6.52 2.13
CA ASP A 95 1.55 -6.94 3.36
C ASP A 95 0.58 -7.68 4.29
N ARG A 96 -0.66 -7.22 4.44
CA ARG A 96 -1.71 -7.94 5.17
C ARG A 96 -2.04 -9.30 4.52
N ALA A 97 -2.06 -9.35 3.19
CA ALA A 97 -2.26 -10.61 2.47
C ALA A 97 -1.16 -11.64 2.78
N LYS A 98 0.09 -11.20 2.88
CA LYS A 98 1.21 -12.07 3.27
C LYS A 98 1.00 -12.68 4.66
N GLU A 99 0.58 -11.88 5.64
CA GLU A 99 0.26 -12.35 7.00
C GLU A 99 -0.81 -13.45 6.96
N TRP A 100 -1.93 -13.20 6.30
CA TRP A 100 -3.02 -14.18 6.19
C TRP A 100 -2.67 -15.44 5.39
N LEU A 101 -1.75 -15.33 4.44
CA LEU A 101 -1.22 -16.50 3.72
C LEU A 101 -0.34 -17.38 4.60
N GLU A 102 0.32 -16.80 5.60
CA GLU A 102 1.13 -17.54 6.58
C GLU A 102 0.26 -18.27 7.61
N GLU A 103 -0.85 -17.68 8.00
CA GLU A 103 -1.82 -18.28 8.92
C GLU A 103 -2.56 -19.49 8.33
N ASP A 104 -2.64 -19.57 7.00
CA ASP A 104 -3.26 -20.67 6.23
C ASP A 104 -4.75 -20.93 6.49
N GLU A 105 -5.43 -19.98 7.08
CA GLU A 105 -6.87 -20.09 7.39
C GLU A 105 -7.77 -19.79 6.17
N TRP A 106 -7.28 -18.99 5.23
CA TRP A 106 -8.05 -18.41 4.15
C TRP A 106 -7.55 -18.87 2.78
N SER A 107 -8.46 -19.08 1.83
CA SER A 107 -8.08 -19.30 0.44
C SER A 107 -7.50 -18.02 -0.18
N VAL A 108 -6.74 -18.13 -1.26
CA VAL A 108 -6.21 -16.98 -1.99
C VAL A 108 -7.34 -16.06 -2.46
N SER A 109 -8.46 -16.64 -2.92
CA SER A 109 -9.65 -15.87 -3.34
C SER A 109 -10.28 -15.11 -2.18
N ASP A 110 -10.42 -15.75 -1.02
CA ASP A 110 -11.01 -15.12 0.17
C ASP A 110 -10.16 -13.94 0.65
N ILE A 111 -8.85 -14.12 0.67
CA ILE A 111 -7.90 -13.04 1.03
C ILE A 111 -8.05 -11.85 0.08
N GLY A 112 -8.05 -12.10 -1.22
CA GLY A 112 -8.24 -11.05 -2.22
C GLY A 112 -9.56 -10.30 -2.03
N TYR A 113 -10.65 -11.04 -1.88
CA TYR A 113 -11.97 -10.47 -1.68
C TYR A 113 -12.07 -9.63 -0.38
N ARG A 114 -11.55 -10.16 0.73
CA ARG A 114 -11.53 -9.42 2.03
C ARG A 114 -10.73 -8.13 1.96
N LEU A 115 -9.68 -8.09 1.16
CA LEU A 115 -8.87 -6.89 0.97
C LEU A 115 -9.46 -5.91 -0.09
N GLY A 116 -10.69 -6.17 -0.56
CA GLY A 116 -11.39 -5.31 -1.50
C GLY A 116 -10.97 -5.48 -2.96
N PHE A 117 -10.30 -6.57 -3.31
CA PHE A 117 -10.03 -6.90 -4.70
C PHE A 117 -11.24 -7.65 -5.29
N HIS A 118 -11.92 -7.04 -6.24
CA HIS A 118 -13.13 -7.63 -6.83
C HIS A 118 -12.87 -8.86 -7.71
N GLU A 119 -11.64 -9.00 -8.21
CA GLU A 119 -11.24 -10.14 -9.04
C GLU A 119 -9.98 -10.80 -8.47
N THR A 120 -10.05 -12.10 -8.27
CA THR A 120 -8.93 -12.92 -7.79
C THR A 120 -7.72 -12.85 -8.71
N GLY A 121 -7.94 -12.88 -10.03
CA GLY A 121 -6.85 -12.77 -11.01
C GLY A 121 -6.09 -11.44 -10.91
N TYR A 122 -6.81 -10.37 -10.68
CA TYR A 122 -6.20 -9.05 -10.46
C TYR A 122 -5.38 -9.00 -9.15
N PHE A 123 -5.94 -9.55 -8.07
CA PHE A 123 -5.22 -9.69 -6.80
C PHE A 123 -3.91 -10.47 -6.97
N ILE A 124 -3.96 -11.61 -7.66
CA ILE A 124 -2.78 -12.44 -7.93
C ILE A 124 -1.71 -11.66 -8.70
N LYS A 125 -2.11 -10.91 -9.72
CA LYS A 125 -1.22 -10.06 -10.52
C LYS A 125 -0.52 -8.99 -9.67
N ILE A 126 -1.28 -8.26 -8.86
CA ILE A 126 -0.77 -7.21 -7.97
C ILE A 126 0.15 -7.81 -6.89
N PHE A 127 -0.25 -8.92 -6.29
CA PHE A 127 0.55 -9.62 -5.30
C PHE A 127 1.88 -10.07 -5.89
N LYS A 128 1.86 -10.75 -7.04
CA LYS A 128 3.06 -11.20 -7.73
C LYS A 128 4.02 -10.04 -8.04
N LYS A 129 3.49 -8.92 -8.46
CA LYS A 129 4.30 -7.73 -8.73
C LYS A 129 5.00 -7.18 -7.48
N ASN A 130 4.30 -7.14 -6.35
CA ASN A 130 4.84 -6.63 -5.09
C ASN A 130 5.74 -7.64 -4.36
N ALA A 131 5.40 -8.92 -4.40
CA ALA A 131 6.09 -9.97 -3.66
C ALA A 131 7.08 -10.79 -4.51
N GLY A 132 7.10 -10.61 -5.83
CA GLY A 132 7.95 -11.35 -6.76
C GLY A 132 7.45 -12.76 -7.09
N MET A 133 6.39 -13.23 -6.43
CA MET A 133 5.80 -14.56 -6.64
C MET A 133 4.29 -14.53 -6.40
N THR A 134 3.57 -15.53 -6.91
CA THR A 134 2.13 -15.63 -6.71
C THR A 134 1.78 -15.91 -5.24
N PRO A 135 0.56 -15.57 -4.77
CA PRO A 135 0.13 -15.88 -3.40
C PRO A 135 0.25 -17.35 -3.04
N GLY A 136 -0.10 -18.25 -3.97
CA GLY A 136 0.01 -19.69 -3.74
C GLY A 136 1.46 -20.16 -3.59
N MET A 137 2.37 -19.61 -4.39
CA MET A 137 3.82 -19.89 -4.25
C MET A 137 4.37 -19.32 -2.95
N TYR A 138 3.96 -18.13 -2.56
CA TYR A 138 4.35 -17.50 -1.31
C TYR A 138 3.95 -18.35 -0.10
N ARG A 139 2.71 -18.84 -0.07
CA ARG A 139 2.21 -19.76 0.98
C ARG A 139 3.07 -21.03 1.08
N LYS A 140 3.35 -21.67 -0.05
CA LYS A 140 4.20 -22.88 -0.07
C LYS A 140 5.62 -22.59 0.43
N TYR A 141 6.20 -21.49 -0.03
CA TYR A 141 7.55 -21.09 0.38
C TYR A 141 7.63 -20.88 1.90
N ARG A 142 6.66 -20.17 2.48
CA ARG A 142 6.64 -19.91 3.94
C ARG A 142 6.41 -21.18 4.76
N LYS A 143 5.55 -22.09 4.31
CA LYS A 143 5.35 -23.41 4.95
C LYS A 143 6.64 -24.25 4.97
N HIS A 144 7.41 -24.21 3.91
CA HIS A 144 8.69 -24.93 3.86
C HIS A 144 9.75 -24.27 4.74
N ALA A 145 9.77 -22.95 4.81
CA ALA A 145 10.68 -22.20 5.67
C ALA A 145 10.43 -22.48 7.17
N SER A 146 9.16 -22.55 7.58
CA SER A 146 8.76 -22.83 8.97
C SER A 146 9.08 -24.26 9.43
N LYS A 147 9.19 -25.21 8.51
CA LYS A 147 9.51 -26.61 8.84
C LYS A 147 11.00 -26.88 9.03
N LYS A 148 11.87 -25.92 8.72
CA LYS A 148 13.33 -26.07 8.85
C LYS A 148 13.87 -25.53 10.19
N GLU A 149 13.01 -24.90 10.96
CA GLU A 149 13.30 -24.51 12.34
C GLU A 149 12.75 -25.61 13.28
#